data_07be519d02a64920952cb9b8cc66ad2a
#
_entry.id   07be519d02a64920952cb9b8cc66ad2a
#
_cell.length_a   1.000
_cell.length_b   1.000
_cell.length_c   1.000
_cell.angle_alpha   90.00
_cell.angle_beta   90.00
_cell.angle_gamma   90.00
#
_symmetry.space_group_name_H-M   'P 1'
#
loop_
_entity.id
_entity.type
_entity.pdbx_description
1 polymer ?
#
loop_
_entity_poly.entity_id
_entity_poly.type
_entity_poly.pdbx_seq_one_letter_code
_entity_poly.pdbx_strand_id
1 'polypeptide(L)'
;MTFSIHPEQLQQNLTQVLGEQVEHVDLALGEVTVHVSATNYLAVMQTLRDASLCQFEQLMDLCGMDYSTYREVGDEGPRFGVVVHLLSVSLNQRVRVMVRCPEDDLPLVDSVMHLWNAANWYEREAFDLYGIVFDGHIDLRRILTDYGFIGHPFRKDFPVSGHVEMRYDAERARVVYEPVSIEPREITPRIIREEKYGGLH
;
A
#
# COMPACT_ATOMS: atom_id res chain seq x y z
N MET A 1 7.97 -32.75 -7.07
CA MET A 1 8.04 -31.60 -6.12
C MET A 1 8.37 -30.40 -6.99
N THR A 2 7.44 -29.48 -7.15
CA THR A 2 7.68 -28.24 -7.90
C THR A 2 8.50 -27.33 -6.99
N PHE A 3 9.77 -27.15 -7.31
CA PHE A 3 10.60 -26.17 -6.63
C PHE A 3 10.10 -24.77 -6.99
N SER A 4 10.22 -23.83 -6.08
CA SER A 4 9.99 -22.42 -6.35
C SER A 4 10.83 -22.00 -7.56
N ILE A 5 10.24 -21.22 -8.47
CA ILE A 5 10.99 -20.65 -9.59
C ILE A 5 12.07 -19.70 -9.06
N HIS A 6 13.23 -19.63 -9.72
CA HIS A 6 14.24 -18.65 -9.38
C HIS A 6 13.74 -17.23 -9.65
N PRO A 7 13.99 -16.27 -8.77
CA PRO A 7 13.51 -14.88 -8.94
C PRO A 7 13.90 -14.25 -10.27
N GLU A 8 15.08 -14.55 -10.79
CA GLU A 8 15.55 -14.06 -12.09
C GLU A 8 14.68 -14.60 -13.25
N GLN A 9 14.27 -15.87 -13.16
CA GLN A 9 13.39 -16.46 -14.18
C GLN A 9 11.99 -15.87 -14.07
N LEU A 10 11.48 -15.62 -12.87
CA LEU A 10 10.21 -14.94 -12.65
C LEU A 10 10.24 -13.54 -13.25
N GLN A 11 11.31 -12.76 -13.00
CA GLN A 11 11.49 -11.43 -13.58
C GLN A 11 11.43 -11.47 -15.11
N GLN A 12 12.13 -12.41 -15.73
CA GLN A 12 12.12 -12.59 -17.21
C GLN A 12 10.72 -12.93 -17.72
N ASN A 13 10.03 -13.87 -17.07
CA ASN A 13 8.67 -14.27 -17.43
C ASN A 13 7.70 -13.08 -17.35
N LEU A 14 7.77 -12.30 -16.26
CA LEU A 14 6.93 -11.12 -16.06
C LEU A 14 7.22 -10.05 -17.11
N THR A 15 8.50 -9.76 -17.38
CA THR A 15 8.89 -8.81 -18.43
C THR A 15 8.38 -9.24 -19.80
N GLN A 16 8.43 -10.53 -20.12
CA GLN A 16 7.93 -11.05 -21.38
C GLN A 16 6.41 -10.96 -21.48
N VAL A 17 5.68 -11.27 -20.40
CA VAL A 17 4.20 -11.33 -20.41
C VAL A 17 3.59 -9.94 -20.38
N LEU A 18 4.16 -9.03 -19.59
CA LEU A 18 3.60 -7.70 -19.36
C LEU A 18 4.10 -6.66 -20.38
N GLY A 19 5.30 -6.84 -20.92
CA GLY A 19 5.86 -5.98 -21.96
C GLY A 19 5.80 -4.50 -21.62
N GLU A 20 5.21 -3.69 -22.51
CA GLU A 20 5.08 -2.24 -22.39
C GLU A 20 3.95 -1.78 -21.44
N GLN A 21 3.20 -2.70 -20.85
CA GLN A 21 2.11 -2.36 -19.92
C GLN A 21 2.63 -1.93 -18.54
N VAL A 22 3.89 -2.21 -18.24
CA VAL A 22 4.53 -1.88 -16.96
C VAL A 22 5.68 -0.90 -17.17
N GLU A 23 5.97 -0.11 -16.15
CA GLU A 23 7.07 0.83 -16.18
C GLU A 23 8.42 0.08 -16.13
N HIS A 24 8.55 -0.82 -15.18
CA HIS A 24 9.72 -1.70 -15.04
C HIS A 24 9.44 -2.87 -14.10
N VAL A 25 10.33 -3.87 -14.12
CA VAL A 25 10.30 -5.03 -13.23
C VAL A 25 11.63 -5.15 -12.53
N ASP A 26 11.64 -4.95 -11.23
CA ASP A 26 12.83 -4.97 -10.38
C ASP A 26 13.03 -6.32 -9.71
N LEU A 27 14.30 -6.68 -9.53
CA LEU A 27 14.72 -7.78 -8.67
C LEU A 27 15.68 -7.25 -7.62
N ALA A 28 15.22 -7.23 -6.38
CA ALA A 28 16.03 -6.81 -5.25
C ALA A 28 15.84 -7.76 -4.06
N LEU A 29 16.94 -8.12 -3.40
CA LEU A 29 16.93 -9.00 -2.21
C LEU A 29 16.20 -10.34 -2.42
N GLY A 30 16.15 -10.84 -3.67
CA GLY A 30 15.46 -12.08 -4.03
C GLY A 30 13.95 -11.94 -4.22
N GLU A 31 13.41 -10.72 -4.19
CA GLU A 31 12.00 -10.41 -4.43
C GLU A 31 11.82 -9.68 -5.76
N VAL A 32 10.79 -10.08 -6.50
CA VAL A 32 10.43 -9.43 -7.79
C VAL A 32 9.32 -8.42 -7.53
N THR A 33 9.55 -7.19 -8.01
CA THR A 33 8.58 -6.08 -7.92
C THR A 33 8.24 -5.58 -9.33
N VAL A 34 6.96 -5.46 -9.61
CA VAL A 34 6.40 -4.88 -10.83
C VAL A 34 5.94 -3.46 -10.53
N HIS A 35 6.45 -2.48 -11.25
CA HIS A 35 6.00 -1.09 -11.16
C HIS A 35 5.06 -0.80 -12.33
N VAL A 36 3.87 -0.32 -12.02
CA VAL A 36 2.80 -0.11 -12.99
C VAL A 36 2.15 1.26 -12.80
N SER A 37 1.79 1.92 -13.90
CA SER A 37 1.00 3.15 -13.86
C SER A 37 -0.43 2.87 -13.43
N ALA A 38 -1.10 3.86 -12.82
CA ALA A 38 -2.50 3.73 -12.41
C ALA A 38 -3.42 3.37 -13.59
N THR A 39 -3.13 3.89 -14.79
CA THR A 39 -3.89 3.63 -16.03
C THR A 39 -3.85 2.17 -16.47
N ASN A 40 -2.73 1.48 -16.25
CA ASN A 40 -2.54 0.10 -16.69
C ASN A 40 -2.78 -0.91 -15.56
N TYR A 41 -2.99 -0.43 -14.32
CA TYR A 41 -3.02 -1.26 -13.13
C TYR A 41 -4.02 -2.42 -13.24
N LEU A 42 -5.27 -2.14 -13.55
CA LEU A 42 -6.30 -3.19 -13.65
C LEU A 42 -5.99 -4.23 -14.74
N ALA A 43 -5.53 -3.79 -15.91
CA ALA A 43 -5.18 -4.68 -17.03
C ALA A 43 -3.98 -5.58 -16.69
N VAL A 44 -2.95 -5.01 -16.04
CA VAL A 44 -1.78 -5.76 -15.56
C VAL A 44 -2.18 -6.79 -14.51
N MET A 45 -3.00 -6.40 -13.53
CA MET A 45 -3.49 -7.29 -12.48
C MET A 45 -4.30 -8.45 -13.04
N GLN A 46 -5.15 -8.20 -14.06
CA GLN A 46 -5.87 -9.25 -14.76
C GLN A 46 -4.92 -10.20 -15.50
N THR A 47 -3.91 -9.66 -16.18
CA THR A 47 -2.89 -10.47 -16.86
C THR A 47 -2.10 -11.34 -15.89
N LEU A 48 -1.72 -10.79 -14.72
CA LEU A 48 -1.02 -11.54 -13.67
C LEU A 48 -1.86 -12.70 -13.13
N ARG A 49 -3.19 -12.54 -13.04
CA ARG A 49 -4.08 -13.62 -12.63
C ARG A 49 -4.22 -14.70 -13.71
N ASP A 50 -4.40 -14.31 -14.97
CA ASP A 50 -4.91 -15.20 -16.03
C ASP A 50 -3.81 -15.81 -16.92
N ALA A 51 -2.64 -15.17 -17.05
CA ALA A 51 -1.57 -15.66 -17.91
C ALA A 51 -0.96 -16.97 -17.38
N SER A 52 -0.69 -17.92 -18.27
CA SER A 52 -0.21 -19.26 -17.91
C SER A 52 1.15 -19.30 -17.21
N LEU A 53 2.00 -18.29 -17.43
CA LEU A 53 3.31 -18.13 -16.75
C LEU A 53 3.21 -17.39 -15.41
N CYS A 54 2.04 -16.85 -15.08
CA CYS A 54 1.80 -16.04 -13.89
C CYS A 54 0.89 -16.76 -12.91
N GLN A 55 -0.36 -17.00 -13.27
CA GLN A 55 -1.38 -17.72 -12.47
C GLN A 55 -1.39 -17.30 -10.98
N PHE A 56 -1.40 -16.00 -10.72
CA PHE A 56 -1.47 -15.51 -9.35
C PHE A 56 -2.90 -15.60 -8.84
N GLU A 57 -3.26 -16.77 -8.29
CA GLU A 57 -4.61 -17.09 -7.84
C GLU A 57 -4.99 -16.37 -6.55
N GLN A 58 -4.01 -16.00 -5.74
CA GLN A 58 -4.25 -15.43 -4.42
C GLN A 58 -3.66 -14.03 -4.28
N LEU A 59 -4.52 -13.08 -3.90
CA LEU A 59 -4.08 -11.82 -3.33
C LEU A 59 -3.80 -12.05 -1.85
N MET A 60 -2.54 -11.91 -1.45
CA MET A 60 -2.09 -12.14 -0.07
C MET A 60 -2.30 -10.91 0.79
N ASP A 61 -1.99 -9.74 0.23
CA ASP A 61 -2.05 -8.47 0.92
C ASP A 61 -2.18 -7.32 -0.07
N LEU A 62 -2.85 -6.24 0.36
CA LEU A 62 -2.89 -4.97 -0.33
C LEU A 62 -2.84 -3.86 0.72
N CYS A 63 -1.86 -2.99 0.66
CA CYS A 63 -1.73 -1.88 1.60
C CYS A 63 -1.52 -0.55 0.88
N GLY A 64 -2.04 0.52 1.49
CA GLY A 64 -1.74 1.90 1.11
C GLY A 64 -0.36 2.31 1.61
N MET A 65 0.26 3.26 0.90
CA MET A 65 1.55 3.84 1.26
C MET A 65 1.50 5.36 1.16
N ASP A 66 2.11 6.04 2.13
CA ASP A 66 2.39 7.48 2.08
C ASP A 66 3.90 7.68 2.00
N TYR A 67 4.38 8.15 0.86
CA TYR A 67 5.79 8.36 0.56
C TYR A 67 6.30 9.76 0.93
N SER A 68 5.48 10.62 1.55
CA SER A 68 5.86 12.01 1.85
C SER A 68 7.13 12.16 2.69
N THR A 69 7.45 11.16 3.52
CA THR A 69 8.67 11.15 4.36
C THR A 69 9.67 10.08 3.94
N TYR A 70 9.30 9.23 2.98
CA TYR A 70 10.16 8.20 2.40
C TYR A 70 10.60 8.69 1.03
N ARG A 71 11.67 9.44 1.01
CA ARG A 71 12.27 9.89 -0.26
C ARG A 71 13.66 9.29 -0.34
N GLU A 72 13.84 8.41 -1.29
CA GLU A 72 15.17 8.20 -1.85
C GLU A 72 15.59 9.48 -2.57
N VAL A 73 16.88 9.74 -2.60
CA VAL A 73 17.39 10.95 -3.27
C VAL A 73 16.95 10.92 -4.73
N GLY A 74 16.04 11.84 -5.11
CA GLY A 74 15.51 11.96 -6.46
C GLY A 74 14.11 11.37 -6.71
N ASP A 75 13.44 10.80 -5.70
CA ASP A 75 12.04 10.39 -5.83
C ASP A 75 11.12 11.61 -5.68
N GLU A 76 10.75 12.22 -6.81
CA GLU A 76 9.75 13.29 -6.91
C GLU A 76 8.36 12.76 -7.30
N GLY A 77 8.15 11.46 -7.21
CA GLY A 77 6.90 10.80 -7.58
C GLY A 77 5.70 11.19 -6.72
N PRO A 78 4.48 10.77 -7.09
CA PRO A 78 3.26 11.00 -6.34
C PRO A 78 3.38 10.49 -4.89
N ARG A 79 2.71 11.21 -3.98
CA ARG A 79 2.76 10.94 -2.54
C ARG A 79 2.19 9.59 -2.15
N PHE A 80 1.04 9.23 -2.72
CA PHE A 80 0.33 8.02 -2.34
C PHE A 80 0.52 6.89 -3.34
N GLY A 81 0.45 5.67 -2.86
CA GLY A 81 0.47 4.49 -3.71
C GLY A 81 -0.11 3.28 -3.02
N VAL A 82 -0.27 2.22 -3.79
CA VAL A 82 -0.74 0.92 -3.31
C VAL A 82 0.30 -0.13 -3.62
N VAL A 83 0.55 -1.00 -2.65
CA VAL A 83 1.44 -2.16 -2.78
C VAL A 83 0.61 -3.41 -2.62
N VAL A 84 0.72 -4.32 -3.57
CA VAL A 84 -0.01 -5.60 -3.59
C VAL A 84 0.96 -6.76 -3.61
N HIS A 85 0.71 -7.76 -2.79
CA HIS A 85 1.44 -9.03 -2.82
C HIS A 85 0.54 -10.15 -3.35
N LEU A 86 1.00 -10.80 -4.41
CA LEU A 86 0.30 -11.90 -5.04
C LEU A 86 1.06 -13.20 -4.89
N LEU A 87 0.32 -14.30 -4.77
CA LEU A 87 0.83 -15.65 -4.69
C LEU A 87 0.21 -16.52 -5.79
N SER A 88 1.06 -17.16 -6.56
CA SER A 88 0.68 -18.33 -7.36
C SER A 88 0.92 -19.59 -6.54
N VAL A 89 -0.16 -20.27 -6.17
CA VAL A 89 -0.10 -21.52 -5.43
C VAL A 89 0.33 -22.65 -6.38
N SER A 90 -0.18 -22.64 -7.60
CA SER A 90 0.12 -23.67 -8.61
C SER A 90 1.57 -23.63 -9.10
N LEU A 91 2.15 -22.45 -9.26
CA LEU A 91 3.53 -22.26 -9.73
C LEU A 91 4.52 -21.99 -8.58
N ASN A 92 4.06 -21.87 -7.33
CA ASN A 92 4.84 -21.56 -6.14
C ASN A 92 5.76 -20.35 -6.33
N GLN A 93 5.17 -19.23 -6.74
CA GLN A 93 5.87 -17.97 -6.99
C GLN A 93 5.12 -16.79 -6.37
N ARG A 94 5.86 -15.73 -6.03
CA ARG A 94 5.33 -14.51 -5.44
C ARG A 94 5.79 -13.30 -6.21
N VAL A 95 4.95 -12.29 -6.26
CA VAL A 95 5.28 -10.98 -6.85
C VAL A 95 4.71 -9.86 -6.00
N ARG A 96 5.46 -8.76 -5.92
CA ARG A 96 4.97 -7.48 -5.43
C ARG A 96 4.60 -6.61 -6.62
N VAL A 97 3.45 -5.96 -6.55
CA VAL A 97 3.02 -4.95 -7.53
C VAL A 97 2.94 -3.61 -6.82
N MET A 98 3.54 -2.58 -7.40
CA MET A 98 3.51 -1.21 -6.89
C MET A 98 2.86 -0.30 -7.91
N VAL A 99 1.85 0.46 -7.47
CA VAL A 99 1.20 1.50 -8.27
C VAL A 99 1.20 2.81 -7.49
N ARG A 100 1.56 3.92 -8.15
CA ARG A 100 1.46 5.27 -7.59
C ARG A 100 0.15 5.90 -8.01
N CYS A 101 -0.54 6.54 -7.07
CA CYS A 101 -1.74 7.34 -7.37
C CYS A 101 -1.30 8.61 -8.09
N PRO A 102 -1.91 8.98 -9.23
CA PRO A 102 -1.42 10.10 -10.04
C PRO A 102 -1.60 11.46 -9.36
N GLU A 103 -2.57 11.60 -8.46
CA GLU A 103 -2.92 12.85 -7.79
C GLU A 103 -2.84 12.70 -6.27
N ASP A 104 -2.28 13.70 -5.59
CA ASP A 104 -2.12 13.70 -4.13
C ASP A 104 -3.39 14.17 -3.40
N ASP A 105 -4.17 15.07 -4.01
CA ASP A 105 -5.40 15.61 -3.42
C ASP A 105 -6.52 14.57 -3.42
N LEU A 106 -6.63 13.80 -4.51
CA LEU A 106 -7.58 12.68 -4.65
C LEU A 106 -6.84 11.45 -5.15
N PRO A 107 -6.12 10.73 -4.28
CA PRO A 107 -5.41 9.53 -4.68
C PRO A 107 -6.40 8.44 -5.11
N LEU A 108 -6.33 8.06 -6.39
CA LEU A 108 -7.28 7.16 -7.02
C LEU A 108 -6.55 6.07 -7.80
N VAL A 109 -7.02 4.82 -7.65
CA VAL A 109 -6.62 3.65 -8.45
C VAL A 109 -7.84 2.78 -8.72
N ASP A 110 -7.77 1.91 -9.73
CA ASP A 110 -8.84 0.94 -9.99
C ASP A 110 -8.92 -0.11 -8.88
N SER A 111 -10.15 -0.54 -8.57
CA SER A 111 -10.39 -1.67 -7.68
C SER A 111 -10.08 -3.01 -8.35
N VAL A 112 -9.41 -3.89 -7.64
CA VAL A 112 -9.14 -5.28 -8.08
C VAL A 112 -10.01 -6.32 -7.38
N MET A 113 -11.05 -5.89 -6.65
CA MET A 113 -11.94 -6.78 -5.93
C MET A 113 -12.68 -7.80 -6.82
N HIS A 114 -12.91 -7.46 -8.11
CA HIS A 114 -13.49 -8.38 -9.09
C HIS A 114 -12.52 -9.47 -9.54
N LEU A 115 -11.23 -9.26 -9.33
CA LEU A 115 -10.18 -10.24 -9.61
C LEU A 115 -9.96 -11.16 -8.41
N TRP A 116 -9.91 -10.58 -7.20
CA TRP A 116 -9.74 -11.29 -5.95
C TRP A 116 -10.69 -10.72 -4.88
N ASN A 117 -11.63 -11.52 -4.42
CA ASN A 117 -12.62 -11.09 -3.40
C ASN A 117 -11.98 -10.57 -2.11
N ALA A 118 -10.78 -11.05 -1.77
CA ALA A 118 -10.04 -10.58 -0.59
C ALA A 118 -9.73 -9.08 -0.65
N ALA A 119 -9.52 -8.52 -1.86
CA ALA A 119 -9.22 -7.11 -2.06
C ALA A 119 -10.29 -6.17 -1.47
N ASN A 120 -11.57 -6.60 -1.42
CA ASN A 120 -12.65 -5.80 -0.83
C ASN A 120 -12.28 -5.23 0.56
N TRP A 121 -11.74 -6.06 1.44
CA TRP A 121 -11.40 -5.63 2.80
C TRP A 121 -10.12 -4.79 2.85
N TYR A 122 -9.10 -5.18 2.11
CA TYR A 122 -7.83 -4.46 2.04
C TYR A 122 -7.98 -3.08 1.39
N GLU A 123 -8.78 -2.97 0.34
CA GLU A 123 -9.05 -1.68 -0.31
C GLU A 123 -9.82 -0.74 0.62
N ARG A 124 -10.77 -1.25 1.40
CA ARG A 124 -11.45 -0.48 2.45
C ARG A 124 -10.50 -0.04 3.56
N GLU A 125 -9.54 -0.87 3.95
CA GLU A 125 -8.51 -0.51 4.91
C GLU A 125 -7.61 0.61 4.37
N ALA A 126 -7.12 0.48 3.14
CA ALA A 126 -6.31 1.51 2.50
C ALA A 126 -7.08 2.83 2.32
N PHE A 127 -8.37 2.77 1.96
CA PHE A 127 -9.25 3.93 1.93
C PHE A 127 -9.40 4.57 3.31
N ASP A 128 -9.67 3.78 4.34
CA ASP A 128 -9.90 4.30 5.69
C ASP A 128 -8.64 4.96 6.26
N LEU A 129 -7.48 4.30 6.13
CA LEU A 129 -6.25 4.73 6.78
C LEU A 129 -5.47 5.80 5.99
N TYR A 130 -5.57 5.83 4.66
CA TYR A 130 -4.82 6.74 3.79
C TYR A 130 -5.69 7.67 2.94
N GLY A 131 -6.96 7.36 2.75
CA GLY A 131 -7.86 8.09 1.89
C GLY A 131 -7.67 7.79 0.39
N ILE A 132 -7.10 6.63 0.06
CA ILE A 132 -6.97 6.17 -1.32
C ILE A 132 -8.33 5.65 -1.79
N VAL A 133 -8.82 6.19 -2.90
CA VAL A 133 -10.10 5.81 -3.50
C VAL A 133 -9.87 4.69 -4.50
N PHE A 134 -10.72 3.66 -4.47
CA PHE A 134 -10.67 2.52 -5.39
C PHE A 134 -11.87 2.59 -6.33
N ASP A 135 -11.61 2.95 -7.59
CA ASP A 135 -12.68 3.06 -8.60
C ASP A 135 -13.24 1.67 -8.95
N GLY A 136 -14.55 1.57 -9.03
CA GLY A 136 -15.25 0.29 -9.25
C GLY A 136 -15.43 -0.58 -8.00
N HIS A 137 -15.02 -0.12 -6.81
CA HIS A 137 -15.31 -0.83 -5.56
C HIS A 137 -16.80 -0.69 -5.20
N ILE A 138 -17.48 -1.81 -4.95
CA ILE A 138 -18.95 -1.81 -4.78
C ILE A 138 -19.43 -1.26 -3.43
N ASP A 139 -18.59 -1.22 -2.39
CA ASP A 139 -18.97 -0.78 -1.03
C ASP A 139 -17.75 -0.17 -0.32
N LEU A 140 -17.19 0.93 -0.88
CA LEU A 140 -16.04 1.61 -0.32
C LEU A 140 -16.45 2.46 0.87
N ARG A 141 -16.23 1.96 2.06
CA ARG A 141 -16.53 2.62 3.33
C ARG A 141 -15.48 2.28 4.39
N ARG A 142 -15.36 3.11 5.41
CA ARG A 142 -14.44 2.88 6.54
C ARG A 142 -14.67 1.52 7.20
N ILE A 143 -13.61 0.95 7.77
CA ILE A 143 -13.62 -0.39 8.36
C ILE A 143 -12.98 -0.45 9.75
N LEU A 144 -11.94 0.34 10.00
CA LEU A 144 -11.17 0.33 11.24
C LEU A 144 -11.45 1.54 12.13
N THR A 145 -11.66 2.72 11.54
CA THR A 145 -11.94 3.93 12.30
C THR A 145 -13.42 4.06 12.62
N ASP A 146 -13.74 4.86 13.66
CA ASP A 146 -15.12 5.15 14.07
C ASP A 146 -15.89 5.88 12.98
N TYR A 147 -17.24 5.78 13.02
CA TYR A 147 -18.14 6.44 12.06
C TYR A 147 -17.98 7.97 12.01
N GLY A 148 -17.60 8.58 13.11
CA GLY A 148 -17.36 10.02 13.19
C GLY A 148 -15.90 10.43 13.07
N PHE A 149 -14.99 9.51 12.75
CA PHE A 149 -13.56 9.80 12.67
C PHE A 149 -13.25 10.74 11.50
N ILE A 150 -12.49 11.81 11.77
CA ILE A 150 -12.09 12.81 10.79
C ILE A 150 -10.61 12.65 10.46
N GLY A 151 -10.32 12.48 9.16
CA GLY A 151 -8.96 12.30 8.63
C GLY A 151 -8.60 10.85 8.35
N HIS A 152 -7.31 10.62 8.10
CA HIS A 152 -6.73 9.34 7.73
C HIS A 152 -5.48 9.08 8.59
N PRO A 153 -5.56 8.18 9.58
CA PRO A 153 -4.58 8.14 10.67
C PRO A 153 -3.21 7.60 10.27
N PHE A 154 -3.05 6.97 9.10
CA PHE A 154 -1.75 6.47 8.64
C PHE A 154 -1.03 7.44 7.69
N ARG A 155 -1.66 8.55 7.31
CA ARG A 155 -0.95 9.63 6.65
C ARG A 155 0.15 10.18 7.55
N LYS A 156 1.34 10.44 6.99
CA LYS A 156 2.52 10.88 7.76
C LYS A 156 2.37 12.25 8.41
N ASP A 157 1.46 13.07 7.90
CA ASP A 157 1.09 14.36 8.46
C ASP A 157 -0.03 14.29 9.52
N PHE A 158 -0.63 13.11 9.74
CA PHE A 158 -1.61 12.91 10.80
C PHE A 158 -0.88 12.73 12.15
N PRO A 159 -1.26 13.48 13.21
CA PRO A 159 -0.60 13.40 14.51
C PRO A 159 -0.82 12.02 15.17
N VAL A 160 0.22 11.47 15.78
CA VAL A 160 0.18 10.13 16.42
C VAL A 160 -0.87 10.06 17.55
N SER A 161 -1.07 11.13 18.28
CA SER A 161 -2.09 11.24 19.35
C SER A 161 -3.49 11.54 18.82
N GLY A 162 -3.63 11.82 17.50
CA GLY A 162 -4.90 12.27 16.92
C GLY A 162 -5.25 13.72 17.28
N HIS A 163 -6.47 14.14 16.92
CA HIS A 163 -7.01 15.47 17.23
C HIS A 163 -8.05 15.42 18.33
N VAL A 164 -8.66 14.28 18.53
CA VAL A 164 -9.81 14.05 19.40
C VAL A 164 -9.60 12.78 20.18
N GLU A 165 -9.93 12.79 21.47
CA GLU A 165 -9.97 11.60 22.32
C GLU A 165 -11.39 11.31 22.80
N MET A 166 -11.65 10.07 23.17
CA MET A 166 -12.94 9.64 23.71
C MET A 166 -12.80 9.42 25.22
N ARG A 167 -13.70 10.00 25.97
CA ARG A 167 -13.80 9.82 27.43
C ARG A 167 -15.22 9.45 27.83
N TYR A 168 -15.34 8.55 28.79
CA TYR A 168 -16.64 8.30 29.42
C TYR A 168 -16.99 9.41 30.41
N ASP A 169 -18.12 10.08 30.18
CA ASP A 169 -18.69 11.08 31.08
C ASP A 169 -19.73 10.39 31.99
N ALA A 170 -19.40 10.25 33.27
CA ALA A 170 -20.26 9.56 34.24
C ALA A 170 -21.55 10.34 34.57
N GLU A 171 -21.52 11.67 34.48
CA GLU A 171 -22.71 12.52 34.75
C GLU A 171 -23.73 12.39 33.60
N ARG A 172 -23.22 12.34 32.37
CA ARG A 172 -24.05 12.17 31.15
C ARG A 172 -24.33 10.71 30.80
N ALA A 173 -23.69 9.77 31.51
CA ALA A 173 -23.76 8.32 31.29
C ALA A 173 -23.49 7.92 29.82
N ARG A 174 -22.53 8.61 29.15
CA ARG A 174 -22.18 8.38 27.75
C ARG A 174 -20.73 8.68 27.46
N VAL A 175 -20.23 8.16 26.33
CA VAL A 175 -18.94 8.56 25.75
C VAL A 175 -19.08 9.94 25.12
N VAL A 176 -18.12 10.82 25.38
CA VAL A 176 -18.01 12.16 24.82
C VAL A 176 -16.67 12.28 24.08
N TYR A 177 -16.65 13.08 23.02
CA TYR A 177 -15.45 13.44 22.29
C TYR A 177 -14.96 14.78 22.81
N GLU A 178 -13.67 14.87 23.08
CA GLU A 178 -13.01 16.11 23.53
C GLU A 178 -11.66 16.26 22.81
N PRO A 179 -11.11 17.48 22.71
CA PRO A 179 -9.77 17.67 22.16
C PRO A 179 -8.74 16.83 22.90
N VAL A 180 -7.78 16.25 22.17
CA VAL A 180 -6.74 15.40 22.75
C VAL A 180 -5.93 16.17 23.79
N SER A 181 -5.75 15.55 24.96
CA SER A 181 -4.96 16.11 26.09
C SER A 181 -3.56 15.49 26.18
N ILE A 182 -3.25 14.51 25.34
CA ILE A 182 -1.98 13.78 25.35
C ILE A 182 -0.87 14.66 24.80
N GLU A 183 0.12 14.98 25.63
CA GLU A 183 1.34 15.65 25.17
C GLU A 183 2.25 14.66 24.45
N PRO A 184 2.67 14.94 23.19
CA PRO A 184 3.64 14.12 22.48
C PRO A 184 4.95 14.02 23.25
N ARG A 185 5.43 12.81 23.53
CA ARG A 185 6.75 12.58 24.15
C ARG A 185 7.72 12.09 23.10
N GLU A 186 8.71 12.91 22.75
CA GLU A 186 9.89 12.42 22.06
C GLU A 186 10.85 11.82 23.10
N ILE A 187 10.87 10.50 23.20
CA ILE A 187 11.75 9.77 24.14
C ILE A 187 13.16 9.61 23.58
N THR A 188 13.29 9.59 22.26
CA THR A 188 14.58 9.47 21.55
C THR A 188 14.74 10.62 20.58
N PRO A 189 15.82 11.41 20.69
CA PRO A 189 16.13 12.40 19.66
C PRO A 189 16.31 11.68 18.32
N ARG A 190 15.66 12.20 17.27
CA ARG A 190 15.84 11.70 15.89
C ARG A 190 17.27 11.95 15.48
N ILE A 191 18.10 10.92 15.51
CA ILE A 191 19.47 11.00 14.98
C ILE A 191 19.35 10.98 13.46
N ILE A 192 19.55 12.13 12.82
CA ILE A 192 19.75 12.19 11.38
C ILE A 192 21.15 11.63 11.13
N ARG A 193 21.24 10.45 10.52
CA ARG A 193 22.52 9.92 10.07
C ARG A 193 22.96 10.78 8.87
N GLU A 194 24.04 11.54 9.06
CA GLU A 194 24.71 12.19 7.94
C GLU A 194 25.32 11.12 7.03
N GLU A 195 25.25 11.33 5.70
CA GLU A 195 25.67 10.37 4.67
C GLU A 195 27.11 9.87 4.78
N LYS A 196 27.90 10.42 5.66
CA LYS A 196 29.34 10.09 5.85
C LYS A 196 29.66 9.57 7.27
N TYR A 197 28.69 9.21 8.07
CA TYR A 197 28.98 8.68 9.39
C TYR A 197 29.48 7.22 9.26
N GLY A 198 30.79 7.04 9.48
CA GLY A 198 31.46 5.75 9.39
C GLY A 198 32.17 5.45 8.07
N GLY A 199 32.37 6.44 7.21
CA GLY A 199 33.27 6.33 6.07
C GLY A 199 34.70 6.10 6.55
N LEU A 200 35.07 4.83 6.72
CA LEU A 200 36.47 4.43 6.83
C LEU A 200 37.11 4.60 5.47
N HIS A 201 38.25 5.28 5.45
CA HIS A 201 39.14 5.56 4.34
C HIS A 201 39.55 4.34 3.51
#